data_18478ccbd3d55d610c2ec078439872e6
#
_entry.id   18478ccbd3d55d610c2ec078439872e6
#
_cell.length_a   1.000
_cell.length_b   1.000
_cell.length_c   1.000
_cell.angle_alpha   90.00
_cell.angle_beta   90.00
_cell.angle_gamma   90.00
#
_symmetry.space_group_name_H-M   'P 1'
#
loop_
_entity.id
_entity.type
_entity.pdbx_description
1 polymer ?
#
loop_
_entity_poly.entity_id
_entity_poly.type
_entity_poly.pdbx_seq_one_letter_code
_entity_poly.pdbx_strand_id
1 'polypeptide(L)'
;LYREQLAEAVEMSPDHLGRSFKEIVGQKISEYLNKIRVDEASNKLRESDEKVIDIAFGVGFGSLRSFNKAFQDIVGDTPSNYRRTSQ
;
A
#
# COMPACT_ATOMS: atom_id res chain seq x y z
N LEU A 1 17.27 -2.63 -8.59
CA LEU A 1 16.05 -1.95 -8.23
C LEU A 1 16.29 -0.95 -7.11
N TYR A 2 15.46 0.05 -7.04
CA TYR A 2 15.61 1.12 -6.07
C TYR A 2 15.73 0.62 -4.61
N ARG A 3 14.90 -0.34 -4.25
CA ARG A 3 14.90 -0.91 -2.91
C ARG A 3 16.22 -1.62 -2.61
N GLU A 4 16.77 -2.33 -3.57
CA GLU A 4 18.04 -3.03 -3.41
C GLU A 4 19.20 -2.04 -3.28
N GLN A 5 19.17 -0.97 -4.04
CA GLN A 5 20.18 0.09 -3.95
C GLN A 5 20.16 0.75 -2.57
N LEU A 6 18.99 1.00 -2.03
CA LEU A 6 18.85 1.54 -0.69
C LEU A 6 19.40 0.58 0.37
N ALA A 7 19.12 -0.71 0.22
CA ALA A 7 19.60 -1.72 1.14
C ALA A 7 21.13 -1.77 1.14
N GLU A 8 21.75 -1.71 -0.02
CA GLU A 8 23.21 -1.70 -0.13
C GLU A 8 23.81 -0.48 0.54
N ALA A 9 23.24 0.69 0.31
CA ALA A 9 23.71 1.93 0.91
C ALA A 9 23.62 1.87 2.43
N VAL A 10 22.54 1.30 2.95
CA VAL A 10 22.34 1.17 4.39
C VAL A 10 23.29 0.19 5.01
N GLU A 11 23.62 -0.91 4.33
CA GLU A 11 24.56 -1.90 4.82
C GLU A 11 25.97 -1.34 4.99
N MET A 12 26.32 -0.30 4.27
CA MET A 12 27.61 0.36 4.39
C MET A 12 27.68 1.34 5.56
N SER A 13 26.56 1.57 6.23
CA SER A 13 26.47 2.49 7.37
C SER A 13 26.77 1.77 8.68
N PRO A 14 27.12 2.52 9.77
CA PRO A 14 27.24 1.91 11.09
C PRO A 14 25.97 1.16 11.47
N ASP A 15 26.14 0.02 12.13
CA ASP A 15 25.04 -0.92 12.34
C ASP A 15 23.75 -0.30 12.90
N HIS A 16 23.86 0.42 14.01
CA HIS A 16 22.65 0.98 14.65
C HIS A 16 22.02 2.08 13.82
N LEU A 17 22.82 2.91 13.17
CA LEU A 17 22.33 3.98 12.32
C LEU A 17 21.73 3.41 11.04
N GLY A 18 22.38 2.41 10.47
CA GLY A 18 21.88 1.75 9.27
C GLY A 18 20.54 1.08 9.52
N ARG A 19 20.37 0.48 10.70
CA ARG A 19 19.10 -0.18 11.05
C ARG A 19 17.97 0.83 11.12
N SER A 20 18.18 1.94 11.82
CA SER A 20 17.17 3.01 11.92
C SER A 20 16.80 3.56 10.55
N PHE A 21 17.80 3.76 9.71
CA PHE A 21 17.59 4.26 8.36
C PHE A 21 16.77 3.27 7.53
N LYS A 22 17.07 1.97 7.64
CA LYS A 22 16.30 0.92 6.96
C LYS A 22 14.83 0.96 7.35
N GLU A 23 14.55 1.10 8.63
CA GLU A 23 13.18 1.13 9.12
C GLU A 23 12.40 2.32 8.55
N ILE A 24 13.00 3.50 8.57
CA ILE A 24 12.38 4.71 8.06
C ILE A 24 12.13 4.61 6.57
N VAL A 25 13.12 4.19 5.81
CA VAL A 25 13.00 4.04 4.36
C VAL A 25 11.99 2.96 4.01
N GLY A 26 12.00 1.84 4.73
CA GLY A 26 11.04 0.76 4.53
C GLY A 26 9.61 1.22 4.74
N GLN A 27 9.36 2.00 5.77
CA GLN A 27 8.03 2.55 6.04
C GLN A 27 7.56 3.48 4.92
N LYS A 28 8.42 4.35 4.44
CA LYS A 28 8.07 5.25 3.35
C LYS A 28 7.78 4.51 2.06
N ILE A 29 8.54 3.48 1.77
CA ILE A 29 8.30 2.65 0.58
C ILE A 29 6.96 1.93 0.71
N SER A 30 6.67 1.37 1.87
CA SER A 30 5.40 0.68 2.12
C SER A 30 4.21 1.62 1.98
N GLU A 31 4.30 2.82 2.52
CA GLU A 31 3.26 3.83 2.38
C GLU A 31 3.04 4.20 0.92
N TYR A 32 4.11 4.38 0.18
CA TYR A 32 4.04 4.71 -1.24
C TYR A 32 3.37 3.59 -2.04
N LEU A 33 3.78 2.35 -1.78
CA LEU A 33 3.19 1.18 -2.44
C LEU A 33 1.70 1.05 -2.11
N ASN A 34 1.34 1.25 -0.85
CA ASN A 34 -0.06 1.20 -0.44
C ASN A 34 -0.88 2.26 -1.14
N LYS A 35 -0.32 3.45 -1.32
CA LYS A 35 -1.00 4.52 -2.02
C LYS A 35 -1.27 4.15 -3.48
N ILE A 36 -0.29 3.57 -4.15
CA ILE A 36 -0.45 3.12 -5.53
C ILE A 36 -1.50 2.02 -5.61
N ARG A 37 -1.44 1.05 -4.71
CA ARG A 37 -2.39 -0.07 -4.68
C ARG A 37 -3.81 0.39 -4.41
N VAL A 38 -3.97 1.30 -3.46
CA VAL A 38 -5.28 1.86 -3.11
C VAL A 38 -5.84 2.69 -4.27
N ASP A 39 -5.00 3.45 -4.94
CA ASP A 39 -5.41 4.23 -6.09
C ASP A 39 -5.92 3.32 -7.21
N GLU A 40 -5.20 2.26 -7.51
CA GLU A 40 -5.63 1.27 -8.49
C GLU A 40 -6.93 0.59 -8.06
N ALA A 41 -7.04 0.25 -6.78
CA ALA A 41 -8.26 -0.36 -6.24
C ALA A 41 -9.46 0.57 -6.34
N SER A 42 -9.27 1.84 -6.07
CA SER A 42 -10.37 2.81 -6.16
C SER A 42 -10.88 2.94 -7.59
N ASN A 43 -9.99 2.88 -8.57
CA ASN A 43 -10.40 2.86 -9.98
C ASN A 43 -11.22 1.62 -10.30
N LYS A 44 -10.79 0.45 -9.84
CA LYS A 44 -11.53 -0.80 -10.05
C LYS A 44 -12.88 -0.79 -9.36
N LEU A 45 -12.96 -0.20 -8.17
CA LEU A 45 -14.22 -0.08 -7.46
C LEU A 45 -15.23 0.77 -8.22
N ARG A 46 -14.78 1.82 -8.90
CA ARG A 46 -15.65 2.69 -9.69
C ARG A 46 -16.01 2.09 -11.05
N GLU A 47 -15.08 1.37 -11.67
CA GLU A 47 -15.18 0.98 -13.07
C GLU A 47 -15.59 -0.47 -13.30
N SER A 48 -15.62 -1.29 -12.26
CA SER A 48 -15.96 -2.70 -12.39
C SER A 48 -16.89 -3.14 -11.27
N ASP A 49 -17.49 -4.31 -11.45
CA ASP A 49 -18.35 -4.96 -10.45
C ASP A 49 -17.61 -6.05 -9.68
N GLU A 50 -16.28 -6.10 -9.77
CA GLU A 50 -15.48 -7.07 -9.04
C GLU A 50 -15.75 -6.97 -7.54
N LYS A 51 -15.70 -8.11 -6.87
CA LYS A 51 -15.85 -8.14 -5.41
C LYS A 51 -14.69 -7.41 -4.76
N VAL A 52 -14.97 -6.74 -3.65
CA VAL A 52 -13.94 -6.01 -2.90
C VAL A 52 -12.76 -6.92 -2.55
N ILE A 53 -13.03 -8.16 -2.13
CA ILE A 53 -11.96 -9.10 -1.78
C ILE A 53 -11.07 -9.43 -2.98
N ASP A 54 -11.67 -9.59 -4.15
CA ASP A 54 -10.92 -9.87 -5.39
C ASP A 54 -10.05 -8.68 -5.78
N ILE A 55 -10.57 -7.48 -5.64
CA ILE A 55 -9.82 -6.26 -5.91
C ILE A 55 -8.64 -6.15 -4.94
N ALA A 56 -8.87 -6.42 -3.64
CA ALA A 56 -7.82 -6.34 -2.63
C ALA A 56 -6.63 -7.23 -2.97
N PHE A 57 -6.88 -8.48 -3.31
CA PHE A 57 -5.81 -9.40 -3.68
C PHE A 57 -5.23 -9.07 -5.05
N GLY A 58 -6.06 -8.62 -5.98
CA GLY A 58 -5.62 -8.27 -7.33
C GLY A 58 -4.65 -7.10 -7.36
N VAL A 59 -4.79 -6.13 -6.46
CA VAL A 59 -3.87 -4.99 -6.39
C VAL A 59 -2.66 -5.26 -5.50
N GLY A 60 -2.59 -6.42 -4.85
CA GLY A 60 -1.39 -6.86 -4.16
C GLY A 60 -1.44 -6.89 -2.64
N PHE A 61 -2.61 -6.76 -2.02
CA PHE A 61 -2.72 -6.89 -0.57
C PHE A 61 -2.77 -8.37 -0.16
N GLY A 62 -2.17 -8.67 0.98
CA GLY A 62 -2.12 -10.03 1.49
C GLY A 62 -3.38 -10.47 2.23
N SER A 63 -4.23 -9.53 2.62
CA SER A 63 -5.48 -9.83 3.31
C SER A 63 -6.47 -8.69 3.10
N LEU A 64 -7.75 -9.02 3.27
CA LEU A 64 -8.81 -8.02 3.20
C LEU A 64 -8.67 -6.99 4.32
N ARG A 65 -8.24 -7.43 5.48
CA ARG A 65 -8.02 -6.53 6.63
C ARG A 65 -6.98 -5.47 6.33
N SER A 66 -5.85 -5.88 5.76
CA SER A 66 -4.78 -4.94 5.37
C SER A 66 -5.27 -3.96 4.33
N PHE A 67 -6.03 -4.44 3.36
CA PHE A 67 -6.61 -3.60 2.33
C PHE A 67 -7.57 -2.58 2.92
N ASN A 68 -8.50 -3.01 3.77
CA ASN A 68 -9.48 -2.12 4.38
C ASN A 68 -8.80 -1.03 5.18
N LYS A 69 -7.77 -1.38 5.96
CA LYS A 69 -7.04 -0.41 6.76
C LYS A 69 -6.33 0.61 5.87
N ALA A 70 -5.60 0.15 4.86
CA ALA A 70 -4.88 1.04 3.96
C ALA A 70 -5.83 1.94 3.18
N PHE A 71 -6.94 1.39 2.71
CA PHE A 71 -7.93 2.15 1.97
C PHE A 71 -8.54 3.25 2.85
N GLN A 72 -8.91 2.90 4.08
CA GLN A 72 -9.50 3.85 5.01
C GLN A 72 -8.51 4.94 5.41
N ASP A 73 -7.24 4.59 5.62
CA ASP A 73 -6.20 5.55 5.97
C ASP A 73 -5.93 6.55 4.83
N ILE A 74 -6.02 6.11 3.60
CA ILE A 74 -5.67 6.93 2.43
C ILE A 74 -6.87 7.66 1.86
N VAL A 75 -8.01 6.99 1.72
CA VAL A 75 -9.21 7.55 1.12
C VAL A 75 -10.14 8.17 2.16
N GLY A 76 -10.12 7.66 3.39
CA GLY A 76 -10.99 8.16 4.45
C GLY A 76 -12.35 7.49 4.52
N ASP A 77 -12.54 6.39 3.81
CA ASP A 77 -13.82 5.68 3.76
C ASP A 77 -13.58 4.19 3.52
N THR A 78 -14.61 3.37 3.74
CA THR A 78 -14.50 1.94 3.43
C THR A 78 -14.63 1.73 1.92
N PRO A 79 -14.01 0.66 1.40
CA PRO A 79 -14.13 0.36 -0.03
C PRO A 79 -15.57 0.18 -0.50
N SER A 80 -16.39 -0.49 0.29
CA SER A 80 -17.80 -0.72 -0.06
C SER A 80 -18.59 0.58 -0.12
N ASN A 81 -18.39 1.46 0.85
CA ASN A 81 -19.07 2.74 0.88
C ASN A 81 -18.59 3.65 -0.24
N TYR A 82 -17.30 3.63 -0.51
CA TYR A 82 -16.71 4.39 -1.61
C TYR A 82 -17.33 3.99 -2.95
N ARG A 83 -17.48 2.69 -3.20
CA ARG A 83 -18.14 2.19 -4.42
C ARG A 83 -19.57 2.68 -4.52
N ARG A 84 -20.32 2.57 -3.42
CA ARG A 84 -21.73 2.96 -3.39
C ARG A 84 -21.91 4.44 -3.68
N THR A 85 -21.08 5.30 -3.09
CA THR A 85 -21.19 6.75 -3.27
C THR A 85 -20.62 7.24 -4.59
N SER A 86 -19.78 6.42 -5.25
CA SER A 86 -19.19 6.78 -6.54
C SER A 86 -20.05 6.37 -7.74
N GLN A 87 -21.07 5.58 -7.50
CA GLN A 87 -22.01 5.15 -8.56
C GLN A 87 -23.34 5.96 -8.52
#